data_f15c87bfd0d92228088be716d8511450
#
_entry.id   f15c87bfd0d92228088be716d8511450
#
_cell.length_a   1.000
_cell.length_b   1.000
_cell.length_c   1.000
_cell.angle_alpha   90.00
_cell.angle_beta   90.00
_cell.angle_gamma   90.00
#
_symmetry.space_group_name_H-M   'P 1'
#
loop_
_entity.id
_entity.type
_entity.pdbx_description
1 polymer ?
#
loop_
_entity_poly.entity_id
_entity_poly.type
_entity_poly.pdbx_seq_one_letter_code
_entity_poly.pdbx_strand_id
1 'polypeptide(L)'
;MKKIVVVAALFAVPAIAFAKGNLKPGNWHIRVTHEFVGAPFTPPPTELDQCITQQQADDPKQMAKSGSKDCEPADVKVEGNKLTFKMTCHGHGGTQTGSGEITYSGGDSYTGTTTVEMDNPRMGHVKMINHMTGTRTGDCK
;
A
#
# COMPACT_ATOMS: atom_id res chain seq x y z
N MET A 1 -22.53 -62.98 -7.76
CA MET A 1 -22.43 -61.70 -8.44
C MET A 1 -22.09 -60.60 -7.41
N LYS A 2 -20.82 -60.24 -7.29
CA LYS A 2 -20.37 -59.23 -6.31
C LYS A 2 -20.45 -57.86 -7.00
N LYS A 3 -21.30 -56.98 -6.46
CA LYS A 3 -21.40 -55.58 -6.92
C LYS A 3 -20.26 -54.79 -6.27
N ILE A 4 -19.33 -54.29 -7.09
CA ILE A 4 -18.26 -53.40 -6.69
C ILE A 4 -18.83 -51.98 -6.70
N VAL A 5 -18.96 -51.38 -5.51
CA VAL A 5 -19.32 -49.95 -5.38
C VAL A 5 -18.02 -49.17 -5.41
N VAL A 6 -17.79 -48.43 -6.50
CA VAL A 6 -16.68 -47.51 -6.63
C VAL A 6 -17.11 -46.20 -5.98
N VAL A 7 -16.55 -45.90 -4.79
CA VAL A 7 -16.72 -44.60 -4.14
C VAL A 7 -15.71 -43.66 -4.76
N ALA A 8 -16.15 -42.74 -5.62
CA ALA A 8 -15.35 -41.66 -6.13
C ALA A 8 -15.19 -40.59 -5.02
N ALA A 9 -14.02 -40.53 -4.41
CA ALA A 9 -13.68 -39.48 -3.48
C ALA A 9 -13.38 -38.20 -4.29
N LEU A 10 -14.30 -37.22 -4.24
CA LEU A 10 -14.06 -35.87 -4.74
C LEU A 10 -13.07 -35.18 -3.79
N PHE A 11 -11.83 -35.06 -4.24
CA PHE A 11 -10.86 -34.15 -3.60
C PHE A 11 -11.24 -32.72 -3.97
N ALA A 12 -11.89 -32.01 -3.04
CA ALA A 12 -12.06 -30.59 -3.12
C ALA A 12 -10.66 -29.92 -2.91
N VAL A 13 -10.01 -29.52 -4.00
CA VAL A 13 -8.81 -28.71 -3.94
C VAL A 13 -9.23 -27.32 -3.43
N PRO A 14 -8.73 -26.84 -2.29
CA PRO A 14 -9.00 -25.47 -1.87
C PRO A 14 -8.41 -24.52 -2.93
N ALA A 15 -9.24 -23.78 -3.62
CA ALA A 15 -8.80 -22.68 -4.45
C ALA A 15 -8.13 -21.67 -3.53
N ILE A 16 -6.80 -21.59 -3.60
CA ILE A 16 -6.04 -20.51 -2.96
C ILE A 16 -6.43 -19.25 -3.72
N ALA A 17 -7.39 -18.51 -3.18
CA ALA A 17 -7.73 -17.19 -3.66
C ALA A 17 -6.50 -16.30 -3.39
N PHE A 18 -5.68 -16.07 -4.42
CA PHE A 18 -4.71 -14.99 -4.40
C PHE A 18 -5.50 -13.72 -4.09
N ALA A 19 -5.15 -13.03 -3.00
CA ALA A 19 -5.76 -11.75 -2.66
C ALA A 19 -5.49 -10.78 -3.81
N LYS A 20 -6.48 -10.59 -4.68
CA LYS A 20 -6.46 -9.52 -5.68
C LYS A 20 -6.41 -8.21 -4.93
N GLY A 21 -5.64 -7.25 -5.47
CA GLY A 21 -5.63 -5.90 -4.95
C GLY A 21 -7.06 -5.36 -4.78
N ASN A 22 -7.30 -4.65 -3.69
CA ASN A 22 -8.64 -4.14 -3.36
C ASN A 22 -8.98 -2.86 -4.14
N LEU A 23 -8.12 -2.38 -5.03
CA LEU A 23 -8.32 -1.15 -5.81
C LEU A 23 -8.78 -1.46 -7.22
N LYS A 24 -9.62 -0.59 -7.76
CA LYS A 24 -9.93 -0.54 -9.20
C LYS A 24 -8.86 0.28 -9.92
N PRO A 25 -8.43 -0.13 -11.12
CA PRO A 25 -7.56 0.70 -11.96
C PRO A 25 -8.27 1.98 -12.39
N GLY A 26 -7.52 3.01 -12.68
CA GLY A 26 -8.07 4.28 -13.13
C GLY A 26 -7.27 5.48 -12.66
N ASN A 27 -7.82 6.67 -12.89
CA ASN A 27 -7.25 7.90 -12.42
C ASN A 27 -7.68 8.15 -10.97
N TRP A 28 -6.72 8.48 -10.12
CA TRP A 28 -6.90 8.66 -8.69
C TRP A 28 -6.43 10.04 -8.26
N HIS A 29 -7.27 10.73 -7.51
CA HIS A 29 -6.90 11.94 -6.79
C HIS A 29 -6.40 11.56 -5.40
N ILE A 30 -5.16 11.92 -5.09
CA ILE A 30 -4.49 11.55 -3.84
C ILE A 30 -4.12 12.82 -3.09
N ARG A 31 -4.52 12.88 -1.82
CA ARG A 31 -4.15 13.95 -0.89
C ARG A 31 -3.32 13.39 0.24
N VAL A 32 -2.19 14.03 0.52
CA VAL A 32 -1.27 13.65 1.59
C VAL A 32 -1.07 14.84 2.52
N THR A 33 -1.28 14.62 3.81
CA THR A 33 -0.91 15.56 4.87
C THR A 33 0.33 15.04 5.60
N HIS A 34 1.21 15.95 5.98
CA HIS A 34 2.49 15.65 6.61
C HIS A 34 2.51 16.17 8.05
N GLU A 35 2.92 15.34 8.99
CA GLU A 35 3.14 15.69 10.37
C GLU A 35 4.59 15.40 10.74
N PHE A 36 5.35 16.40 11.15
CA PHE A 36 6.69 16.22 11.72
C PHE A 36 6.57 16.18 13.24
N VAL A 37 6.88 15.03 13.83
CA VAL A 37 6.76 14.84 15.26
C VAL A 37 7.73 15.75 16.00
N GLY A 38 7.18 16.60 16.88
CA GLY A 38 7.96 17.57 17.67
C GLY A 38 8.27 18.89 16.95
N ALA A 39 7.81 19.07 15.71
CA ALA A 39 7.96 20.35 15.03
C ALA A 39 6.75 21.27 15.29
N PRO A 40 6.97 22.60 15.42
CA PRO A 40 5.88 23.54 15.69
C PRO A 40 5.11 23.97 14.42
N PHE A 41 5.38 23.37 13.28
CA PHE A 41 4.74 23.71 12.00
C PHE A 41 4.14 22.47 11.32
N THR A 42 3.08 22.68 10.57
CA THR A 42 2.45 21.68 9.71
C THR A 42 2.59 22.15 8.26
N PRO A 43 3.27 21.39 7.39
CA PRO A 43 3.34 21.72 5.97
C PRO A 43 1.94 21.69 5.32
N PRO A 44 1.74 22.45 4.23
CA PRO A 44 0.51 22.35 3.46
C PRO A 44 0.35 20.93 2.89
N PRO A 45 -0.90 20.45 2.69
CA PRO A 45 -1.16 19.19 2.06
C PRO A 45 -0.58 19.14 0.63
N THR A 46 -0.13 17.97 0.23
CA THR A 46 0.23 17.68 -1.16
C THR A 46 -0.93 16.97 -1.84
N GLU A 47 -1.31 17.41 -3.03
CA GLU A 47 -2.34 16.78 -3.84
C GLU A 47 -1.76 16.41 -5.20
N LEU A 48 -2.11 15.22 -5.68
CA LEU A 48 -1.65 14.73 -6.98
C LEU A 48 -2.70 13.82 -7.61
N ASP A 49 -2.72 13.81 -8.95
CA ASP A 49 -3.49 12.86 -9.73
C ASP A 49 -2.56 11.80 -10.30
N GLN A 50 -2.92 10.55 -10.14
CA GLN A 50 -2.13 9.40 -10.58
C GLN A 50 -3.01 8.38 -11.29
N CYS A 51 -2.55 7.90 -12.45
CA CYS A 51 -3.13 6.73 -13.08
C CYS A 51 -2.58 5.46 -12.41
N ILE A 52 -3.47 4.67 -11.81
CA ILE A 52 -3.17 3.33 -11.30
C ILE A 52 -3.58 2.33 -12.36
N THR A 53 -2.60 1.61 -12.90
CA THR A 53 -2.83 0.58 -13.90
C THR A 53 -3.43 -0.69 -13.28
N GLN A 54 -3.98 -1.58 -14.10
CA GLN A 54 -4.49 -2.87 -13.63
C GLN A 54 -3.39 -3.67 -12.91
N GLN A 55 -2.18 -3.68 -13.46
CA GLN A 55 -1.04 -4.38 -12.85
C GLN A 55 -0.69 -3.83 -11.46
N GLN A 56 -0.73 -2.51 -11.29
CA GLN A 56 -0.49 -1.88 -9.99
C GLN A 56 -1.63 -2.16 -9.00
N ALA A 57 -2.87 -2.16 -9.48
CA ALA A 57 -4.05 -2.45 -8.66
C ALA A 57 -4.08 -3.91 -8.18
N ASP A 58 -3.57 -4.84 -8.98
CA ASP A 58 -3.54 -6.28 -8.67
C ASP A 58 -2.35 -6.68 -7.79
N ASP A 59 -1.29 -5.86 -7.72
CA ASP A 59 -0.07 -6.16 -6.97
C ASP A 59 0.09 -5.23 -5.76
N PRO A 60 -0.17 -5.72 -4.53
CA PRO A 60 0.00 -4.93 -3.31
C PRO A 60 1.42 -4.38 -3.10
N LYS A 61 2.45 -5.06 -3.61
CA LYS A 61 3.84 -4.58 -3.55
C LYS A 61 4.05 -3.35 -4.41
N GLN A 62 3.39 -3.27 -5.56
CA GLN A 62 3.44 -2.10 -6.41
C GLN A 62 2.77 -0.91 -5.73
N MET A 63 1.69 -1.13 -5.01
CA MET A 63 1.03 -0.09 -4.21
C MET A 63 1.91 0.39 -3.06
N ALA A 64 2.57 -0.51 -2.35
CA ALA A 64 3.52 -0.16 -1.29
C ALA A 64 4.77 0.58 -1.83
N LYS A 65 5.15 0.36 -3.09
CA LYS A 65 6.28 1.01 -3.77
C LYS A 65 5.90 2.35 -4.41
N SER A 66 4.60 2.64 -4.56
CA SER A 66 4.14 3.85 -5.23
C SER A 66 4.57 5.10 -4.43
N GLY A 67 5.47 5.88 -4.98
CA GLY A 67 5.93 7.15 -4.42
C GLY A 67 7.42 7.41 -4.49
N SER A 68 8.28 6.39 -4.52
CA SER A 68 9.73 6.61 -4.71
C SER A 68 10.40 5.39 -5.31
N LYS A 69 11.24 5.65 -6.31
CA LYS A 69 12.08 4.60 -6.93
C LYS A 69 13.15 4.08 -5.98
N ASP A 70 13.48 4.86 -4.98
CA ASP A 70 14.55 4.59 -4.03
C ASP A 70 14.05 3.85 -2.76
N CYS A 71 12.77 3.48 -2.73
CA CYS A 71 12.15 2.76 -1.63
C CYS A 71 11.85 1.30 -2.00
N GLU A 72 12.22 0.40 -1.11
CA GLU A 72 11.92 -1.03 -1.23
C GLU A 72 10.92 -1.46 -0.15
N PRO A 73 9.73 -1.95 -0.55
CA PRO A 73 8.77 -2.49 0.39
C PRO A 73 9.20 -3.89 0.88
N ALA A 74 9.01 -4.13 2.16
CA ALA A 74 9.19 -5.42 2.83
C ALA A 74 7.97 -5.74 3.70
N ASP A 75 7.85 -7.00 4.11
CA ASP A 75 6.78 -7.48 5.01
C ASP A 75 5.36 -7.06 4.56
N VAL A 76 5.14 -7.08 3.23
CA VAL A 76 3.85 -6.70 2.65
C VAL A 76 2.80 -7.77 2.96
N LYS A 77 1.74 -7.38 3.68
CA LYS A 77 0.63 -8.25 4.06
C LYS A 77 -0.69 -7.62 3.69
N VAL A 78 -1.60 -8.43 3.19
CA VAL A 78 -2.99 -8.05 2.90
C VAL A 78 -3.91 -8.91 3.75
N GLU A 79 -4.68 -8.28 4.61
CA GLU A 79 -5.67 -8.92 5.47
C GLU A 79 -7.03 -8.23 5.26
N GLY A 80 -7.93 -8.91 4.55
CA GLY A 80 -9.20 -8.32 4.17
C GLY A 80 -9.02 -7.09 3.28
N ASN A 81 -9.45 -5.93 3.76
CA ASN A 81 -9.32 -4.64 3.08
C ASN A 81 -8.13 -3.81 3.58
N LYS A 82 -7.23 -4.39 4.37
CA LYS A 82 -6.07 -3.72 4.94
C LYS A 82 -4.77 -4.23 4.33
N LEU A 83 -3.92 -3.31 3.89
CA LEU A 83 -2.54 -3.55 3.47
C LEU A 83 -1.61 -2.95 4.52
N THR A 84 -0.66 -3.76 5.01
CA THR A 84 0.44 -3.30 5.85
C THR A 84 1.77 -3.63 5.20
N PHE A 85 2.76 -2.77 5.41
CA PHE A 85 4.10 -2.97 4.84
C PHE A 85 5.14 -2.20 5.65
N LYS A 86 6.39 -2.62 5.50
CA LYS A 86 7.57 -1.85 5.87
C LYS A 86 8.24 -1.34 4.61
N MET A 87 9.04 -0.29 4.73
CA MET A 87 9.84 0.26 3.63
C MET A 87 11.22 0.65 4.11
N THR A 88 12.18 0.53 3.22
CA THR A 88 13.51 1.10 3.37
C THR A 88 13.79 1.92 2.14
N CYS A 89 14.14 3.19 2.32
CA CYS A 89 14.43 4.13 1.24
C CYS A 89 15.90 4.54 1.33
N HIS A 90 16.58 4.55 0.19
CA HIS A 90 17.97 4.98 0.06
C HIS A 90 18.01 6.26 -0.77
N GLY A 91 18.40 7.38 -0.17
CA GLY A 91 18.45 8.67 -0.83
C GLY A 91 19.68 9.49 -0.44
N HIS A 92 19.79 10.68 -1.02
CA HIS A 92 20.92 11.59 -0.78
C HIS A 92 21.06 12.06 0.69
N GLY A 93 20.05 11.83 1.53
CA GLY A 93 20.06 12.13 2.97
C GLY A 93 20.38 10.93 3.87
N GLY A 94 20.71 9.77 3.30
CA GLY A 94 20.96 8.53 4.06
C GLY A 94 19.82 7.51 3.91
N THR A 95 19.85 6.50 4.78
CA THR A 95 18.83 5.46 4.83
C THR A 95 17.65 5.92 5.69
N GLN A 96 16.46 5.80 5.16
CA GLN A 96 15.20 6.03 5.86
C GLN A 96 14.46 4.71 6.00
N THR A 97 13.87 4.49 7.14
CA THR A 97 13.00 3.33 7.37
C THR A 97 11.59 3.78 7.69
N GLY A 98 10.64 2.96 7.36
CA GLY A 98 9.25 3.31 7.63
C GLY A 98 8.33 2.10 7.65
N SER A 99 7.10 2.37 7.99
CA SER A 99 5.99 1.42 7.92
C SER A 99 4.74 2.12 7.40
N GLY A 100 3.87 1.37 6.79
CA GLY A 100 2.61 1.89 6.27
C GLY A 100 1.45 0.94 6.49
N GLU A 101 0.28 1.55 6.59
CA GLU A 101 -1.01 0.88 6.61
C GLU A 101 -1.94 1.60 5.65
N ILE A 102 -2.62 0.83 4.79
CA ILE A 102 -3.63 1.33 3.87
C ILE A 102 -4.91 0.54 4.08
N THR A 103 -6.02 1.22 4.25
CA THR A 103 -7.36 0.62 4.34
C THR A 103 -8.17 0.99 3.11
N TYR A 104 -8.61 -0.02 2.37
CA TYR A 104 -9.40 0.14 1.17
C TYR A 104 -10.90 0.19 1.49
N SER A 105 -11.64 0.99 0.75
CA SER A 105 -13.09 1.13 0.87
C SER A 105 -13.75 0.95 -0.50
N GLY A 106 -14.29 -0.23 -0.75
CA GLY A 106 -15.08 -0.54 -1.95
C GLY A 106 -14.36 -0.49 -3.30
N GLY A 107 -13.03 -0.39 -3.32
CA GLY A 107 -12.23 -0.33 -4.54
C GLY A 107 -12.11 1.04 -5.21
N ASP A 108 -12.87 2.04 -4.77
CA ASP A 108 -12.90 3.40 -5.32
C ASP A 108 -12.29 4.45 -4.38
N SER A 109 -11.95 4.06 -3.16
CA SER A 109 -11.30 4.93 -2.18
C SER A 109 -10.39 4.15 -1.23
N TYR A 110 -9.43 4.85 -0.66
CA TYR A 110 -8.60 4.34 0.43
C TYR A 110 -8.17 5.46 1.36
N THR A 111 -7.82 5.08 2.58
CA THR A 111 -7.10 5.90 3.53
C THR A 111 -5.82 5.18 3.92
N GLY A 112 -4.78 5.92 4.26
CA GLY A 112 -3.53 5.32 4.68
C GLY A 112 -2.75 6.20 5.62
N THR A 113 -1.87 5.57 6.37
CA THR A 113 -0.89 6.25 7.22
C THR A 113 0.47 5.61 6.99
N THR A 114 1.48 6.43 6.77
CA THR A 114 2.88 5.98 6.75
C THR A 114 3.68 6.72 7.79
N THR A 115 4.53 6.00 8.50
CA THR A 115 5.50 6.57 9.42
C THR A 115 6.88 6.38 8.81
N VAL A 116 7.64 7.46 8.70
CA VAL A 116 9.02 7.46 8.18
C VAL A 116 9.94 8.00 9.25
N GLU A 117 11.02 7.31 9.49
CA GLU A 117 12.06 7.70 10.44
C GLU A 117 13.40 7.79 9.71
N MET A 118 14.14 8.85 10.00
CA MET A 118 15.47 9.08 9.42
C MET A 118 16.39 9.73 10.46
N ASP A 119 17.66 9.39 10.38
CA ASP A 119 18.71 10.07 11.12
C ASP A 119 19.39 11.09 10.20
N ASN A 120 19.20 12.36 10.54
CA ASN A 120 19.79 13.47 9.78
C ASN A 120 20.98 14.04 10.57
N PRO A 121 22.18 14.17 9.97
CA PRO A 121 23.35 14.69 10.66
C PRO A 121 23.20 16.12 11.22
N ARG A 122 22.28 16.91 10.66
CA ARG A 122 22.03 18.30 11.07
C ARG A 122 20.86 18.46 12.03
N MET A 123 19.84 17.61 11.90
CA MET A 123 18.58 17.72 12.65
C MET A 123 18.38 16.61 13.68
N GLY A 124 19.29 15.61 13.72
CA GLY A 124 19.13 14.44 14.57
C GLY A 124 18.07 13.46 14.03
N HIS A 125 17.44 12.72 14.92
CA HIS A 125 16.37 11.79 14.58
C HIS A 125 15.10 12.54 14.22
N VAL A 126 14.60 12.30 13.01
CA VAL A 126 13.37 12.91 12.49
C VAL A 126 12.34 11.82 12.25
N LYS A 127 11.14 12.02 12.78
CA LYS A 127 9.98 11.17 12.55
C LYS A 127 8.90 11.97 11.86
N MET A 128 8.42 11.44 10.73
CA MET A 128 7.35 12.02 9.94
C MET A 128 6.20 11.02 9.80
N ILE A 129 4.99 11.51 10.01
CA ILE A 129 3.75 10.74 9.81
C ILE A 129 3.02 11.36 8.63
N ASN A 130 2.69 10.56 7.63
CA ASN A 130 1.91 10.98 6.48
C ASN A 130 0.53 10.32 6.56
N HIS A 131 -0.51 11.12 6.46
CA HIS A 131 -1.88 10.64 6.29
C HIS A 131 -2.29 10.87 4.84
N MET A 132 -2.76 9.82 4.19
CA MET A 132 -3.16 9.88 2.79
C MET A 132 -4.61 9.44 2.60
N THR A 133 -5.27 10.09 1.66
CA THR A 133 -6.58 9.70 1.15
C THR A 133 -6.51 9.62 -0.36
N GLY A 134 -7.08 8.59 -0.92
CA GLY A 134 -7.18 8.43 -2.37
C GLY A 134 -8.61 8.18 -2.78
N THR A 135 -9.04 8.83 -3.84
CA THR A 135 -10.37 8.66 -4.43
C THR A 135 -10.23 8.49 -5.94
N ARG A 136 -10.86 7.44 -6.47
CA ARG A 136 -10.91 7.22 -7.91
C ARG A 136 -11.81 8.25 -8.58
N THR A 137 -11.30 8.92 -9.60
CA THR A 137 -12.00 9.98 -10.32
C THR A 137 -12.48 9.56 -11.70
N GLY A 138 -12.04 8.40 -12.20
CA GLY A 138 -12.43 7.90 -13.50
C GLY A 138 -11.41 6.93 -14.08
N ASP A 139 -11.46 6.75 -15.39
CA ASP A 139 -10.48 5.92 -16.11
C ASP A 139 -9.22 6.73 -16.41
N CYS A 140 -8.08 6.05 -16.59
CA CYS A 140 -6.86 6.69 -17.05
C CYS A 140 -7.06 7.28 -18.46
N LYS A 141 -6.55 8.46 -18.69
CA LYS A 141 -6.55 9.11 -20.02
C LYS A 141 -5.35 8.68 -20.83
#